data_6c71a25417ccfa8252bea4771502f349
#
_entry.id   6c71a25417ccfa8252bea4771502f349
#
_cell.length_a   1.000
_cell.length_b   1.000
_cell.length_c   1.000
_cell.angle_alpha   90.00
_cell.angle_beta   90.00
_cell.angle_gamma   90.00
#
_symmetry.space_group_name_H-M   'P 1'
#
loop_
_entity.id
_entity.type
_entity.pdbx_description
1 polymer ?
#
loop_
_entity_poly.entity_id
_entity_poly.type
_entity_poly.pdbx_seq_one_letter_code
_entity_poly.pdbx_strand_id
1 'polypeptide(L)'
;MRVLVIGGGGREHALAWKLSQEATVFCSPGNAGIAEDVACVDAISVEETIQFVQENEIDLVVFGPEDPLVLGRGNELRSHGIRVFGPDQAAAQLEGSKAFSKEIMEAARVPTAKSFTESDSERAKDACRTMFAEGRQVAVKASGNALGKGVIVCSTLEEALCAVDALKALGSAGDTLVIEERLFGYEFSLLTLVSEGDIFSLPVAQDYKRVGTGNEGPNTGGMGTYSPVSLVTAEVVKAVEESVVRPAIMELSQRGIGYRGVLFSGIMMTDEGPKCLEYNVRFGDPETQTVMRRLGSGLAEALMCVACGQPIRPVEVLDNAVTTVVLASGGYPGEYAKGKPITIGDIGKTGSGENVKVFHAGTVLKDGQLVTNGGRVLGVSAVGATVKESTQLAYDAIDSISFEGMHFRTDIGA
;
A
#
# COMPACT_ATOMS: atom_id res chain seq x y z
N MET A 1 23.84 -4.88 -9.94
CA MET A 1 23.27 -3.96 -8.96
C MET A 1 22.94 -4.72 -7.67
N ARG A 2 23.20 -4.11 -6.51
CA ARG A 2 22.92 -4.68 -5.18
C ARG A 2 21.88 -3.78 -4.50
N VAL A 3 20.78 -4.35 -4.04
CA VAL A 3 19.61 -3.62 -3.51
C VAL A 3 19.32 -4.08 -2.08
N LEU A 4 19.06 -3.13 -1.18
CA LEU A 4 18.57 -3.40 0.16
C LEU A 4 17.09 -2.95 0.24
N VAL A 5 16.19 -3.89 0.51
CA VAL A 5 14.77 -3.61 0.78
C VAL A 5 14.57 -3.49 2.29
N ILE A 6 13.99 -2.38 2.75
CA ILE A 6 13.68 -2.16 4.17
C ILE A 6 12.23 -2.52 4.45
N GLY A 7 12.02 -3.43 5.39
CA GLY A 7 10.73 -3.92 5.84
C GLY A 7 10.67 -5.44 5.91
N GLY A 8 9.52 -6.01 6.26
CA GLY A 8 9.37 -7.45 6.47
C GLY A 8 7.94 -7.94 6.29
N GLY A 9 7.10 -7.18 5.57
CA GLY A 9 5.73 -7.54 5.25
C GLY A 9 5.58 -8.24 3.90
N GLY A 10 4.33 -8.50 3.50
CA GLY A 10 4.01 -9.12 2.21
C GLY A 10 4.40 -8.26 1.02
N ARG A 11 4.29 -6.94 1.14
CA ARG A 11 4.76 -5.95 0.18
C ARG A 11 6.26 -6.06 -0.05
N GLU A 12 7.04 -6.09 1.02
CA GLU A 12 8.51 -6.21 0.95
C GLU A 12 8.91 -7.56 0.39
N HIS A 13 8.18 -8.63 0.71
CA HIS A 13 8.41 -9.94 0.11
C HIS A 13 8.22 -9.89 -1.41
N ALA A 14 7.14 -9.30 -1.90
CA ALA A 14 6.88 -9.19 -3.34
C ALA A 14 7.93 -8.31 -4.05
N LEU A 15 8.35 -7.20 -3.41
CA LEU A 15 9.43 -6.35 -3.94
C LEU A 15 10.77 -7.08 -3.99
N ALA A 16 11.17 -7.74 -2.90
CA ALA A 16 12.42 -8.49 -2.83
C ALA A 16 12.46 -9.62 -3.85
N TRP A 17 11.39 -10.42 -3.95
CA TRP A 17 11.22 -11.47 -4.94
C TRP A 17 11.31 -10.94 -6.38
N LYS A 18 10.64 -9.82 -6.68
CA LYS A 18 10.67 -9.25 -8.04
C LYS A 18 12.04 -8.71 -8.40
N LEU A 19 12.64 -7.95 -7.49
CA LEU A 19 13.96 -7.36 -7.71
C LEU A 19 15.07 -8.41 -7.80
N SER A 20 14.94 -9.56 -7.11
CA SER A 20 15.93 -10.65 -7.15
C SER A 20 16.08 -11.30 -8.54
N GLN A 21 15.12 -11.09 -9.42
CA GLN A 21 15.20 -11.54 -10.82
C GLN A 21 16.15 -10.68 -11.66
N GLU A 22 16.51 -9.47 -11.19
CA GLU A 22 17.33 -8.50 -11.94
C GLU A 22 18.57 -8.02 -11.16
N ALA A 23 18.63 -8.26 -9.85
CA ALA A 23 19.66 -7.73 -8.96
C ALA A 23 19.99 -8.69 -7.82
N THR A 24 21.12 -8.48 -7.14
CA THR A 24 21.39 -9.11 -5.85
C THR A 24 20.63 -8.35 -4.77
N VAL A 25 19.69 -9.00 -4.08
CA VAL A 25 18.80 -8.35 -3.12
C VAL A 25 19.07 -8.84 -1.70
N PHE A 26 19.02 -7.89 -0.77
CA PHE A 26 18.99 -8.09 0.68
C PHE A 26 17.69 -7.50 1.22
N CYS A 27 17.20 -8.01 2.34
CA CYS A 27 16.00 -7.45 3.00
C CYS A 27 16.26 -7.28 4.50
N SER A 28 15.82 -6.17 5.08
CA SER A 28 15.99 -5.88 6.51
C SER A 28 14.69 -5.40 7.16
N PRO A 29 14.23 -6.03 8.25
CA PRO A 29 14.72 -7.30 8.80
C PRO A 29 14.27 -8.53 7.98
N GLY A 30 13.31 -8.36 7.05
CA GLY A 30 12.69 -9.45 6.32
C GLY A 30 11.71 -10.28 7.18
N ASN A 31 11.36 -11.46 6.68
CA ASN A 31 10.56 -12.47 7.36
C ASN A 31 10.93 -13.88 6.88
N ALA A 32 10.28 -14.91 7.42
CA ALA A 32 10.59 -16.30 7.11
C ALA A 32 10.49 -16.64 5.61
N GLY A 33 9.50 -16.09 4.88
CA GLY A 33 9.35 -16.35 3.46
C GLY A 33 10.31 -15.52 2.59
N ILE A 34 10.63 -14.29 2.99
CA ILE A 34 11.63 -13.46 2.31
C ILE A 34 13.00 -14.17 2.36
N ALA A 35 13.32 -14.83 3.48
CA ALA A 35 14.56 -15.56 3.65
C ALA A 35 14.72 -16.78 2.72
N GLU A 36 13.62 -17.26 2.11
CA GLU A 36 13.65 -18.29 1.08
C GLU A 36 14.08 -17.74 -0.29
N ASP A 37 13.80 -16.48 -0.57
CA ASP A 37 14.08 -15.85 -1.86
C ASP A 37 15.39 -15.05 -1.86
N VAL A 38 15.70 -14.34 -0.74
CA VAL A 38 16.84 -13.41 -0.63
C VAL A 38 17.44 -13.44 0.77
N ALA A 39 18.67 -12.92 0.93
CA ALA A 39 19.30 -12.83 2.23
C ALA A 39 18.62 -11.80 3.13
N CYS A 40 18.15 -12.22 4.31
CA CYS A 40 17.66 -11.34 5.35
C CYS A 40 18.80 -10.90 6.28
N VAL A 41 18.79 -9.63 6.70
CA VAL A 41 19.84 -9.02 7.51
C VAL A 41 19.24 -8.14 8.61
N ASP A 42 19.95 -7.98 9.72
CA ASP A 42 19.55 -7.12 10.83
C ASP A 42 20.25 -5.75 10.70
N ALA A 43 19.70 -4.88 9.85
CA ALA A 43 20.13 -3.49 9.70
C ALA A 43 18.93 -2.57 9.94
N ILE A 44 18.49 -2.46 11.21
CA ILE A 44 17.21 -1.86 11.59
C ILE A 44 17.35 -0.35 11.87
N SER A 45 18.44 0.07 12.55
CA SER A 45 18.73 1.48 12.76
C SER A 45 19.33 2.12 11.51
N VAL A 46 19.39 3.45 11.49
CA VAL A 46 20.01 4.17 10.37
C VAL A 46 21.50 3.89 10.31
N GLU A 47 22.17 3.86 11.45
CA GLU A 47 23.61 3.59 11.58
C GLU A 47 23.96 2.19 11.07
N GLU A 48 23.19 1.18 11.50
CA GLU A 48 23.36 -0.20 11.02
C GLU A 48 23.12 -0.30 9.51
N THR A 49 22.13 0.42 9.00
CA THR A 49 21.84 0.49 7.56
C THR A 49 23.00 1.12 6.79
N ILE A 50 23.56 2.24 7.28
CA ILE A 50 24.73 2.89 6.65
C ILE A 50 25.92 1.95 6.64
N GLN A 51 26.22 1.31 7.77
CA GLN A 51 27.31 0.36 7.88
C GLN A 51 27.13 -0.80 6.89
N PHE A 52 25.95 -1.41 6.86
CA PHE A 52 25.64 -2.53 5.97
C PHE A 52 25.76 -2.11 4.50
N VAL A 53 25.26 -0.93 4.12
CA VAL A 53 25.36 -0.39 2.76
C VAL A 53 26.83 -0.25 2.32
N GLN A 54 27.70 0.25 3.20
CA GLN A 54 29.12 0.46 2.92
C GLN A 54 29.89 -0.87 2.82
N GLU A 55 29.68 -1.79 3.78
CA GLU A 55 30.37 -3.07 3.83
C GLU A 55 29.97 -4.01 2.68
N ASN A 56 28.74 -3.89 2.20
CA ASN A 56 28.18 -4.76 1.16
C ASN A 56 28.03 -4.09 -0.20
N GLU A 57 28.57 -2.89 -0.39
CA GLU A 57 28.51 -2.14 -1.65
C GLU A 57 27.09 -2.06 -2.23
N ILE A 58 26.10 -1.70 -1.38
CA ILE A 58 24.71 -1.57 -1.79
C ILE A 58 24.54 -0.34 -2.69
N ASP A 59 24.02 -0.55 -3.88
CA ASP A 59 23.78 0.50 -4.87
C ASP A 59 22.51 1.31 -4.59
N LEU A 60 21.48 0.68 -4.02
CA LEU A 60 20.14 1.24 -3.83
C LEU A 60 19.48 0.72 -2.56
N VAL A 61 18.90 1.62 -1.77
CA VAL A 61 18.00 1.29 -0.66
C VAL A 61 16.55 1.59 -1.06
N VAL A 62 15.65 0.62 -0.86
CA VAL A 62 14.21 0.72 -1.18
C VAL A 62 13.42 0.59 0.12
N PHE A 63 12.68 1.62 0.51
CA PHE A 63 11.79 1.54 1.65
C PHE A 63 10.45 0.91 1.26
N GLY A 64 10.04 -0.14 2.00
CA GLY A 64 8.72 -0.72 1.89
C GLY A 64 7.67 0.08 2.67
N PRO A 65 7.81 0.24 4.01
CA PRO A 65 6.85 0.95 4.86
C PRO A 65 7.03 2.48 4.82
N GLU A 66 5.95 3.19 5.18
CA GLU A 66 5.90 4.66 5.23
C GLU A 66 6.61 5.27 6.44
N ASP A 67 6.53 4.63 7.61
CA ASP A 67 7.04 5.19 8.87
C ASP A 67 8.49 5.69 8.77
N PRO A 68 9.45 4.93 8.22
CA PRO A 68 10.82 5.42 8.07
C PRO A 68 10.93 6.66 7.18
N LEU A 69 10.09 6.79 6.16
CA LEU A 69 10.08 7.95 5.26
C LEU A 69 9.51 9.18 5.97
N VAL A 70 8.39 9.02 6.66
CA VAL A 70 7.74 10.08 7.46
C VAL A 70 8.66 10.57 8.59
N LEU A 71 9.46 9.67 9.17
CA LEU A 71 10.46 9.98 10.20
C LEU A 71 11.77 10.57 9.64
N GLY A 72 11.93 10.67 8.32
CA GLY A 72 13.10 11.28 7.69
C GLY A 72 14.33 10.37 7.55
N ARG A 73 14.22 9.06 7.78
CA ARG A 73 15.33 8.13 7.63
C ARG A 73 15.90 8.12 6.21
N GLY A 74 15.03 8.32 5.18
CA GLY A 74 15.48 8.46 3.80
C GLY A 74 16.39 9.66 3.58
N ASN A 75 16.08 10.80 4.22
CA ASN A 75 16.92 12.01 4.16
C ASN A 75 18.28 11.76 4.81
N GLU A 76 18.29 11.09 5.95
CA GLU A 76 19.52 10.77 6.67
C GLU A 76 20.44 9.85 5.85
N LEU A 77 19.93 8.79 5.25
CA LEU A 77 20.71 7.93 4.34
C LEU A 77 21.26 8.73 3.14
N ARG A 78 20.46 9.61 2.52
CA ARG A 78 20.93 10.46 1.41
C ARG A 78 22.04 11.42 1.83
N SER A 79 22.01 11.95 3.06
CA SER A 79 23.09 12.83 3.57
C SER A 79 24.45 12.11 3.66
N HIS A 80 24.45 10.76 3.72
CA HIS A 80 25.62 9.90 3.65
C HIS A 80 25.94 9.41 2.23
N GLY A 81 25.32 10.01 1.19
CA GLY A 81 25.56 9.67 -0.22
C GLY A 81 24.88 8.37 -0.69
N ILE A 82 23.98 7.79 0.09
CA ILE A 82 23.26 6.56 -0.24
C ILE A 82 22.08 6.89 -1.16
N ARG A 83 21.94 6.14 -2.25
CA ARG A 83 20.79 6.25 -3.14
C ARG A 83 19.58 5.58 -2.51
N VAL A 84 18.49 6.33 -2.40
CA VAL A 84 17.26 5.88 -1.73
C VAL A 84 16.07 6.04 -2.67
N PHE A 85 15.34 4.96 -2.91
CA PHE A 85 14.02 4.99 -3.49
C PHE A 85 12.98 5.19 -2.39
N GLY A 86 12.29 6.31 -2.43
CA GLY A 86 11.30 6.78 -1.47
C GLY A 86 11.40 8.31 -1.33
N PRO A 87 10.31 9.05 -1.11
CA PRO A 87 10.35 10.51 -1.00
C PRO A 87 11.09 10.98 0.25
N ASP A 88 11.43 12.26 0.25
CA ASP A 88 11.95 12.96 1.42
C ASP A 88 10.86 13.15 2.47
N GLN A 89 11.28 13.42 3.72
CA GLN A 89 10.39 13.62 4.86
C GLN A 89 9.26 14.63 4.58
N ALA A 90 9.58 15.73 3.89
CA ALA A 90 8.60 16.76 3.54
C ALA A 90 7.53 16.22 2.57
N ALA A 91 7.93 15.49 1.53
CA ALA A 91 7.01 14.87 0.58
C ALA A 91 6.25 13.67 1.19
N ALA A 92 6.88 12.96 2.13
CA ALA A 92 6.26 11.86 2.85
C ALA A 92 5.05 12.31 3.72
N GLN A 93 4.92 13.61 3.99
CA GLN A 93 3.74 14.15 4.66
C GLN A 93 2.44 14.00 3.85
N LEU A 94 2.50 13.69 2.55
CA LEU A 94 1.31 13.32 1.77
C LEU A 94 0.58 12.09 2.36
N GLU A 95 1.31 11.16 2.99
CA GLU A 95 0.72 10.03 3.74
C GLU A 95 0.69 10.30 5.24
N GLY A 96 1.76 10.87 5.79
CA GLY A 96 1.93 11.13 7.22
C GLY A 96 0.89 12.10 7.80
N SER A 97 0.31 12.97 6.97
CA SER A 97 -0.70 13.96 7.37
C SER A 97 -1.82 14.07 6.34
N LYS A 98 -3.01 13.57 6.66
CA LYS A 98 -4.19 13.72 5.78
C LYS A 98 -4.59 15.19 5.59
N ALA A 99 -4.36 16.03 6.60
CA ALA A 99 -4.57 17.47 6.50
C ALA A 99 -3.65 18.10 5.46
N PHE A 100 -2.34 17.79 5.50
CA PHE A 100 -1.39 18.25 4.48
C PHE A 100 -1.75 17.72 3.08
N SER A 101 -2.12 16.44 2.99
CA SER A 101 -2.58 15.85 1.73
C SER A 101 -3.76 16.62 1.13
N LYS A 102 -4.76 16.97 1.95
CA LYS A 102 -5.91 17.78 1.51
C LYS A 102 -5.52 19.20 1.09
N GLU A 103 -4.62 19.83 1.83
CA GLU A 103 -4.10 21.15 1.46
C GLU A 103 -3.42 21.11 0.07
N ILE A 104 -2.60 20.09 -0.19
CA ILE A 104 -1.97 19.92 -1.52
C ILE A 104 -3.03 19.65 -2.59
N MET A 105 -4.01 18.76 -2.34
CA MET A 105 -5.08 18.48 -3.29
C MET A 105 -5.89 19.74 -3.64
N GLU A 106 -6.22 20.56 -2.65
CA GLU A 106 -6.98 21.79 -2.83
C GLU A 106 -6.18 22.82 -3.64
N ALA A 107 -4.93 23.09 -3.24
CA ALA A 107 -4.06 24.04 -3.92
C ALA A 107 -3.79 23.62 -5.38
N ALA A 108 -3.59 22.33 -5.62
CA ALA A 108 -3.37 21.75 -6.94
C ALA A 108 -4.67 21.56 -7.75
N ARG A 109 -5.84 21.82 -7.18
CA ARG A 109 -7.16 21.56 -7.78
C ARG A 109 -7.36 20.10 -8.20
N VAL A 110 -6.80 19.17 -7.42
CA VAL A 110 -7.04 17.74 -7.61
C VAL A 110 -8.49 17.41 -7.30
N PRO A 111 -9.23 16.71 -8.18
CA PRO A 111 -10.56 16.24 -7.88
C PRO A 111 -10.55 15.31 -6.66
N THR A 112 -11.24 15.69 -5.60
CA THR A 112 -11.31 14.94 -4.34
C THR A 112 -12.63 15.25 -3.63
N ALA A 113 -12.92 14.54 -2.55
CA ALA A 113 -14.06 14.78 -1.70
C ALA A 113 -14.02 16.19 -1.08
N LYS A 114 -15.15 16.89 -1.04
CA LYS A 114 -15.31 18.10 -0.23
C LYS A 114 -14.93 17.78 1.21
N SER A 115 -14.13 18.60 1.84
CA SER A 115 -13.64 18.31 3.18
C SER A 115 -13.53 19.56 4.07
N PHE A 116 -13.50 19.31 5.38
CA PHE A 116 -13.14 20.26 6.42
C PHE A 116 -12.01 19.64 7.25
N THR A 117 -11.03 20.45 7.60
CA THR A 117 -9.91 20.05 8.47
C THR A 117 -10.02 20.81 9.78
N GLU A 118 -10.20 20.10 10.90
CA GLU A 118 -10.48 20.69 12.20
C GLU A 118 -9.68 20.04 13.32
N SER A 119 -9.07 20.86 14.16
CA SER A 119 -8.36 20.42 15.36
C SER A 119 -9.25 20.46 16.62
N ASP A 120 -10.28 21.29 16.60
CA ASP A 120 -11.27 21.38 17.67
C ASP A 120 -12.41 20.38 17.48
N SER A 121 -12.80 19.68 18.56
CA SER A 121 -13.84 18.63 18.50
C SER A 121 -15.21 19.18 18.12
N GLU A 122 -15.61 20.34 18.68
CA GLU A 122 -16.94 20.92 18.40
C GLU A 122 -17.01 21.45 16.98
N ARG A 123 -15.93 22.07 16.47
CA ARG A 123 -15.86 22.48 15.06
C ARG A 123 -15.91 21.28 14.11
N ALA A 124 -15.27 20.16 14.46
CA ALA A 124 -15.35 18.92 13.68
C ALA A 124 -16.79 18.37 13.67
N LYS A 125 -17.49 18.42 14.80
CA LYS A 125 -18.92 18.06 14.88
C LYS A 125 -19.80 19.02 14.08
N ASP A 126 -19.50 20.33 14.08
CA ASP A 126 -20.22 21.32 13.26
C ASP A 126 -20.00 21.10 11.77
N ALA A 127 -18.80 20.71 11.35
CA ALA A 127 -18.53 20.29 9.98
C ALA A 127 -19.38 19.08 9.58
N CYS A 128 -19.50 18.07 10.46
CA CYS A 128 -20.42 16.94 10.23
C CYS A 128 -21.87 17.41 10.07
N ARG A 129 -22.36 18.27 10.98
CA ARG A 129 -23.73 18.82 10.89
C ARG A 129 -23.96 19.56 9.56
N THR A 130 -22.98 20.35 9.13
CA THR A 130 -23.04 21.09 7.85
C THR A 130 -23.14 20.14 6.66
N MET A 131 -22.30 19.10 6.61
CA MET A 131 -22.34 18.11 5.53
C MET A 131 -23.68 17.38 5.46
N PHE A 132 -24.19 16.92 6.61
CA PHE A 132 -25.50 16.24 6.66
C PHE A 132 -26.67 17.18 6.31
N ALA A 133 -26.60 18.46 6.68
CA ALA A 133 -27.60 19.45 6.28
C ALA A 133 -27.60 19.70 4.75
N GLU A 134 -26.46 19.48 4.08
CA GLU A 134 -26.34 19.49 2.61
C GLU A 134 -26.76 18.16 1.97
N GLY A 135 -27.25 17.19 2.74
CA GLY A 135 -27.63 15.86 2.26
C GLY A 135 -26.47 14.91 1.98
N ARG A 136 -25.29 15.18 2.50
CA ARG A 136 -24.06 14.40 2.30
C ARG A 136 -23.81 13.46 3.48
N GLN A 137 -23.52 12.20 3.21
CA GLN A 137 -22.88 11.31 4.18
C GLN A 137 -21.39 11.67 4.31
N VAL A 138 -20.76 11.26 5.40
CA VAL A 138 -19.37 11.64 5.67
C VAL A 138 -18.45 10.45 5.95
N ALA A 139 -17.16 10.66 5.72
CA ALA A 139 -16.06 9.88 6.30
C ALA A 139 -15.30 10.81 7.26
N VAL A 140 -15.15 10.40 8.52
CA VAL A 140 -14.33 11.10 9.50
C VAL A 140 -12.98 10.40 9.56
N LYS A 141 -11.88 11.16 9.39
CA LYS A 141 -10.53 10.62 9.30
C LYS A 141 -9.61 11.31 10.31
N ALA A 142 -8.84 10.54 11.07
CA ALA A 142 -7.71 11.06 11.83
C ALA A 142 -6.58 11.45 10.86
N SER A 143 -6.00 12.64 11.03
CA SER A 143 -4.97 13.15 10.12
C SER A 143 -3.65 12.39 10.27
N GLY A 144 -3.27 12.03 11.47
CA GLY A 144 -2.04 11.27 11.73
C GLY A 144 -2.15 9.79 11.41
N ASN A 145 -1.01 9.08 11.52
CA ASN A 145 -0.96 7.63 11.31
C ASN A 145 -1.70 6.89 12.43
N ALA A 146 -2.77 6.21 12.09
CA ALA A 146 -3.63 5.45 13.02
C ALA A 146 -3.68 3.95 12.69
N LEU A 147 -2.69 3.42 11.96
CA LEU A 147 -2.51 1.99 11.68
C LEU A 147 -3.79 1.31 11.16
N GLY A 148 -4.47 1.95 10.20
CA GLY A 148 -5.70 1.43 9.59
C GLY A 148 -6.99 1.67 10.39
N LYS A 149 -6.90 2.25 11.61
CA LYS A 149 -8.07 2.54 12.48
C LYS A 149 -8.53 4.01 12.41
N GLY A 150 -7.88 4.82 11.60
CA GLY A 150 -8.09 6.27 11.54
C GLY A 150 -9.21 6.73 10.60
N VAL A 151 -10.04 5.85 10.04
CA VAL A 151 -11.12 6.22 9.11
C VAL A 151 -12.42 5.54 9.50
N ILE A 152 -13.47 6.34 9.72
CA ILE A 152 -14.82 5.86 10.02
C ILE A 152 -15.79 6.46 9.00
N VAL A 153 -16.43 5.59 8.23
CA VAL A 153 -17.47 5.97 7.26
C VAL A 153 -18.81 5.98 7.96
N CYS A 154 -19.53 7.11 7.90
CA CYS A 154 -20.75 7.36 8.63
C CYS A 154 -21.92 7.61 7.68
N SER A 155 -23.01 6.88 7.88
CA SER A 155 -24.25 7.00 7.11
C SER A 155 -25.27 7.91 7.80
N THR A 156 -25.11 8.16 9.11
CA THR A 156 -25.97 9.02 9.91
C THR A 156 -25.14 10.09 10.64
N LEU A 157 -25.79 11.20 11.01
CA LEU A 157 -25.14 12.25 11.79
C LEU A 157 -24.70 11.74 13.17
N GLU A 158 -25.48 10.88 13.81
CA GLU A 158 -25.14 10.32 15.12
C GLU A 158 -23.84 9.51 15.04
N GLU A 159 -23.71 8.64 14.03
CA GLU A 159 -22.47 7.91 13.77
C GLU A 159 -21.28 8.85 13.58
N ALA A 160 -21.48 9.95 12.84
CA ALA A 160 -20.41 10.91 12.58
C ALA A 160 -19.95 11.65 13.84
N LEU A 161 -20.89 12.05 14.71
CA LEU A 161 -20.55 12.68 15.97
C LEU A 161 -19.80 11.72 16.91
N CYS A 162 -20.23 10.46 16.99
CA CYS A 162 -19.51 9.41 17.74
C CYS A 162 -18.12 9.13 17.13
N ALA A 163 -17.99 9.15 15.80
CA ALA A 163 -16.72 8.95 15.11
C ALA A 163 -15.72 10.07 15.44
N VAL A 164 -16.16 11.33 15.54
CA VAL A 164 -15.32 12.45 15.98
C VAL A 164 -14.74 12.17 17.37
N ASP A 165 -15.57 11.78 18.33
CA ASP A 165 -15.14 11.51 19.70
C ASP A 165 -14.17 10.30 19.75
N ALA A 166 -14.48 9.23 19.02
CA ALA A 166 -13.66 8.03 18.96
C ALA A 166 -12.26 8.31 18.34
N LEU A 167 -12.21 9.09 17.25
CA LEU A 167 -10.94 9.40 16.60
C LEU A 167 -10.12 10.41 17.40
N LYS A 168 -10.74 11.36 18.09
CA LYS A 168 -10.06 12.25 19.03
C LYS A 168 -9.40 11.49 20.17
N ALA A 169 -9.93 10.35 20.57
CA ALA A 169 -9.36 9.50 21.62
C ALA A 169 -8.07 8.75 21.18
N LEU A 170 -7.69 8.80 19.88
CA LEU A 170 -6.47 8.15 19.38
C LEU A 170 -5.16 8.90 19.73
N GLY A 171 -5.21 9.90 20.60
CA GLY A 171 -4.05 10.72 20.96
C GLY A 171 -3.57 11.57 19.79
N SER A 172 -2.24 11.70 19.60
CA SER A 172 -1.66 12.59 18.58
C SER A 172 -2.15 12.32 17.14
N ALA A 173 -2.50 11.09 16.81
CA ALA A 173 -3.08 10.78 15.50
C ALA A 173 -4.43 11.47 15.28
N GLY A 174 -5.22 11.67 16.35
CA GLY A 174 -6.52 12.31 16.36
C GLY A 174 -6.51 13.83 16.66
N ASP A 175 -5.34 14.47 16.85
CA ASP A 175 -5.23 15.90 17.14
C ASP A 175 -5.90 16.77 16.07
N THR A 176 -5.81 16.35 14.81
CA THR A 176 -6.50 16.97 13.68
C THR A 176 -7.36 15.92 12.98
N LEU A 177 -8.60 16.27 12.67
CA LEU A 177 -9.53 15.44 11.93
C LEU A 177 -9.80 16.06 10.55
N VAL A 178 -9.99 15.20 9.55
CA VAL A 178 -10.49 15.54 8.24
C VAL A 178 -11.89 14.93 8.10
N ILE A 179 -12.88 15.77 7.92
CA ILE A 179 -14.28 15.40 7.70
C ILE A 179 -14.55 15.53 6.20
N GLU A 180 -14.78 14.43 5.52
CA GLU A 180 -14.98 14.39 4.07
C GLU A 180 -16.39 13.94 3.71
N GLU A 181 -16.92 14.46 2.60
CA GLU A 181 -18.10 13.83 1.99
C GLU A 181 -17.77 12.38 1.60
N ARG A 182 -18.70 11.48 1.86
CA ARG A 182 -18.59 10.10 1.40
C ARG A 182 -18.78 10.06 -0.11
N LEU A 183 -17.78 9.59 -0.81
CA LEU A 183 -17.86 9.33 -2.25
C LEU A 183 -18.48 7.95 -2.52
N PHE A 184 -19.14 7.82 -3.67
CA PHE A 184 -19.76 6.59 -4.15
C PHE A 184 -19.21 6.28 -5.54
N GLY A 185 -18.98 5.00 -5.81
CA GLY A 185 -18.40 4.53 -7.06
C GLY A 185 -17.65 3.24 -6.85
N TYR A 186 -16.70 2.94 -7.74
CA TYR A 186 -15.76 1.84 -7.54
C TYR A 186 -14.36 2.37 -7.26
N GLU A 187 -13.67 1.69 -6.32
CA GLU A 187 -12.31 2.06 -5.95
C GLU A 187 -11.29 1.29 -6.80
N PHE A 188 -10.17 1.93 -7.11
CA PHE A 188 -8.97 1.29 -7.61
C PHE A 188 -7.72 2.02 -7.13
N SER A 189 -6.59 1.33 -7.21
CA SER A 189 -5.29 1.85 -6.80
C SER A 189 -4.40 2.04 -8.03
N LEU A 190 -3.82 3.24 -8.17
CA LEU A 190 -2.80 3.55 -9.16
C LEU A 190 -1.46 3.82 -8.47
N LEU A 191 -0.46 3.01 -8.79
CA LEU A 191 0.91 3.17 -8.31
C LEU A 191 1.72 3.85 -9.43
N THR A 192 2.22 5.04 -9.18
CA THR A 192 2.99 5.81 -10.16
C THR A 192 4.41 6.03 -9.64
N LEU A 193 5.41 5.56 -10.36
CA LEU A 193 6.80 5.94 -10.13
C LEU A 193 6.96 7.40 -10.50
N VAL A 194 7.59 8.18 -9.63
CA VAL A 194 7.80 9.62 -9.81
C VAL A 194 9.27 9.95 -9.62
N SER A 195 9.86 10.60 -10.62
CA SER A 195 11.22 11.12 -10.59
C SER A 195 11.19 12.61 -10.88
N GLU A 196 11.10 13.44 -9.84
CA GLU A 196 10.88 14.88 -9.94
C GLU A 196 9.56 15.19 -10.71
N GLY A 197 9.61 15.50 -11.98
CA GLY A 197 8.40 15.76 -12.81
C GLY A 197 8.09 14.64 -13.80
N ASP A 198 8.97 13.64 -13.94
CA ASP A 198 8.73 12.48 -14.79
C ASP A 198 7.94 11.41 -14.06
N ILE A 199 7.00 10.75 -14.75
CA ILE A 199 6.12 9.74 -14.16
C ILE A 199 6.03 8.50 -15.03
N PHE A 200 5.89 7.34 -14.37
CA PHE A 200 5.58 6.06 -15.01
C PHE A 200 4.57 5.29 -14.16
N SER A 201 3.35 5.12 -14.67
CA SER A 201 2.30 4.39 -13.96
C SER A 201 2.43 2.89 -14.16
N LEU A 202 2.39 2.16 -13.05
CA LEU A 202 2.35 0.70 -13.01
C LEU A 202 0.92 0.20 -13.26
N PRO A 203 0.72 -1.10 -13.54
CA PRO A 203 -0.61 -1.67 -13.69
C PRO A 203 -1.53 -1.35 -12.52
N VAL A 204 -2.75 -0.94 -12.82
CA VAL A 204 -3.79 -0.68 -11.80
C VAL A 204 -4.18 -1.95 -11.08
N ALA A 205 -4.55 -1.84 -9.81
CA ALA A 205 -5.10 -2.92 -9.02
C ALA A 205 -6.38 -2.47 -8.31
N GLN A 206 -7.27 -3.41 -8.03
CA GLN A 206 -8.42 -3.17 -7.17
C GLN A 206 -8.23 -3.92 -5.86
N ASP A 207 -8.32 -3.19 -4.73
CA ASP A 207 -8.21 -3.72 -3.38
C ASP A 207 -9.61 -3.93 -2.76
N TYR A 208 -9.69 -4.93 -1.90
CA TYR A 208 -10.87 -5.28 -1.10
C TYR A 208 -10.61 -4.93 0.37
N LYS A 209 -11.03 -3.73 0.78
CA LYS A 209 -10.67 -3.17 2.10
C LYS A 209 -11.48 -3.71 3.27
N ARG A 210 -12.70 -4.21 3.06
CA ARG A 210 -13.52 -4.79 4.12
C ARG A 210 -13.08 -6.20 4.47
N VAL A 211 -13.15 -6.55 5.77
CA VAL A 211 -12.66 -7.84 6.27
C VAL A 211 -13.49 -9.03 5.77
N GLY A 212 -14.80 -8.86 5.59
CA GLY A 212 -15.73 -9.93 5.21
C GLY A 212 -16.09 -9.93 3.73
N THR A 213 -16.45 -11.12 3.24
CA THR A 213 -17.08 -11.33 1.93
C THR A 213 -18.33 -10.46 1.80
N GLY A 214 -18.62 -9.96 0.59
CA GLY A 214 -19.74 -9.04 0.35
C GLY A 214 -19.50 -7.61 0.85
N ASN A 215 -18.23 -7.22 1.10
CA ASN A 215 -17.86 -5.91 1.65
C ASN A 215 -18.48 -5.63 3.02
N GLU A 216 -18.50 -6.61 3.88
CA GLU A 216 -19.01 -6.51 5.24
C GLU A 216 -17.91 -6.34 6.29
N GLY A 217 -18.29 -5.86 7.49
CA GLY A 217 -17.37 -5.69 8.63
C GLY A 217 -16.49 -4.44 8.54
N PRO A 218 -15.49 -4.33 9.41
CA PRO A 218 -14.60 -3.18 9.49
C PRO A 218 -13.64 -3.10 8.28
N ASN A 219 -13.08 -1.90 8.06
CA ASN A 219 -11.96 -1.70 7.14
C ASN A 219 -10.69 -2.37 7.65
N THR A 220 -9.86 -2.79 6.73
CA THR A 220 -8.56 -3.42 6.96
C THR A 220 -7.47 -2.74 6.14
N GLY A 221 -6.25 -3.25 6.20
CA GLY A 221 -5.18 -2.87 5.26
C GLY A 221 -5.31 -3.47 3.87
N GLY A 222 -6.38 -4.20 3.57
CA GLY A 222 -6.63 -4.93 2.32
C GLY A 222 -6.66 -6.44 2.54
N MET A 223 -7.71 -7.09 2.02
CA MET A 223 -7.95 -8.53 2.13
C MET A 223 -7.65 -9.28 0.83
N GLY A 224 -7.27 -8.56 -0.20
CA GLY A 224 -6.88 -9.12 -1.49
C GLY A 224 -7.01 -8.11 -2.61
N THR A 225 -6.36 -8.39 -3.73
CA THR A 225 -6.31 -7.50 -4.89
C THR A 225 -6.33 -8.31 -6.18
N TYR A 226 -6.76 -7.67 -7.25
CA TYR A 226 -6.58 -8.23 -8.59
C TYR A 226 -6.19 -7.16 -9.61
N SER A 227 -5.59 -7.57 -10.71
CA SER A 227 -5.20 -6.76 -11.86
C SER A 227 -5.18 -7.63 -13.13
N PRO A 228 -5.63 -7.14 -14.30
CA PRO A 228 -6.14 -5.80 -14.58
C PRO A 228 -7.55 -5.57 -14.04
N VAL A 229 -7.91 -4.31 -13.87
CA VAL A 229 -9.26 -3.89 -13.50
C VAL A 229 -10.00 -3.52 -14.78
N SER A 230 -10.99 -4.32 -15.18
CA SER A 230 -11.66 -4.18 -16.48
C SER A 230 -12.36 -2.83 -16.71
N LEU A 231 -12.79 -2.19 -15.63
CA LEU A 231 -13.44 -0.87 -15.66
C LEU A 231 -12.43 0.29 -15.80
N VAL A 232 -11.13 0.03 -15.65
CA VAL A 232 -10.08 1.07 -15.72
C VAL A 232 -9.31 0.94 -17.03
N THR A 233 -9.74 1.71 -18.02
CA THR A 233 -9.09 1.76 -19.34
C THR A 233 -7.84 2.65 -19.33
N ALA A 234 -7.06 2.61 -20.40
CA ALA A 234 -5.88 3.48 -20.54
C ALA A 234 -6.25 4.98 -20.50
N GLU A 235 -7.43 5.35 -21.00
CA GLU A 235 -7.95 6.71 -20.94
C GLU A 235 -8.26 7.14 -19.50
N VAL A 236 -8.78 6.23 -18.67
CA VAL A 236 -9.02 6.48 -17.25
C VAL A 236 -7.69 6.68 -16.52
N VAL A 237 -6.69 5.81 -16.78
CA VAL A 237 -5.35 5.96 -16.20
C VAL A 237 -4.76 7.33 -16.57
N LYS A 238 -4.80 7.69 -17.84
CA LYS A 238 -4.33 8.99 -18.32
C LYS A 238 -5.07 10.15 -17.67
N ALA A 239 -6.39 10.07 -17.52
CA ALA A 239 -7.17 11.10 -16.81
C ALA A 239 -6.73 11.27 -15.35
N VAL A 240 -6.43 10.16 -14.64
CA VAL A 240 -5.91 10.21 -13.28
C VAL A 240 -4.49 10.80 -13.24
N GLU A 241 -3.62 10.43 -14.17
CA GLU A 241 -2.28 11.02 -14.27
C GLU A 241 -2.36 12.55 -14.44
N GLU A 242 -3.24 13.02 -15.33
CA GLU A 242 -3.37 14.45 -15.66
C GLU A 242 -4.10 15.26 -14.58
N SER A 243 -5.11 14.69 -13.92
CA SER A 243 -5.96 15.42 -12.96
C SER A 243 -5.58 15.18 -11.50
N VAL A 244 -4.89 14.10 -11.18
CA VAL A 244 -4.58 13.71 -9.79
C VAL A 244 -3.08 13.68 -9.53
N VAL A 245 -2.30 12.94 -10.34
CA VAL A 245 -0.88 12.72 -10.06
C VAL A 245 -0.05 13.96 -10.38
N ARG A 246 -0.07 14.42 -11.65
CA ARG A 246 0.77 15.56 -12.08
C ARG A 246 0.49 16.86 -11.32
N PRO A 247 -0.78 17.25 -11.08
CA PRO A 247 -1.04 18.49 -10.32
C PRO A 247 -0.48 18.44 -8.90
N ALA A 248 -0.60 17.31 -8.19
CA ALA A 248 -0.06 17.16 -6.85
C ALA A 248 1.47 17.26 -6.83
N ILE A 249 2.16 16.58 -7.77
CA ILE A 249 3.62 16.65 -7.88
C ILE A 249 4.08 18.06 -8.26
N MET A 250 3.37 18.76 -9.14
CA MET A 250 3.68 20.14 -9.52
C MET A 250 3.50 21.10 -8.32
N GLU A 251 2.45 20.95 -7.53
CA GLU A 251 2.22 21.75 -6.34
C GLU A 251 3.33 21.55 -5.29
N LEU A 252 3.74 20.29 -5.04
CA LEU A 252 4.88 19.99 -4.18
C LEU A 252 6.15 20.69 -4.69
N SER A 253 6.44 20.58 -5.99
CA SER A 253 7.61 21.21 -6.62
C SER A 253 7.58 22.74 -6.49
N GLN A 254 6.41 23.38 -6.65
CA GLN A 254 6.24 24.84 -6.46
C GLN A 254 6.52 25.27 -5.02
N ARG A 255 6.28 24.39 -4.05
CA ARG A 255 6.65 24.60 -2.64
C ARG A 255 8.10 24.25 -2.33
N GLY A 256 8.90 23.89 -3.33
CA GLY A 256 10.30 23.48 -3.15
C GLY A 256 10.46 22.07 -2.59
N ILE A 257 9.42 21.24 -2.68
CA ILE A 257 9.41 19.85 -2.21
C ILE A 257 9.53 18.93 -3.43
N GLY A 258 10.71 18.33 -3.63
CA GLY A 258 10.94 17.31 -4.66
C GLY A 258 10.28 15.99 -4.33
N TYR A 259 9.92 15.19 -5.35
CA TYR A 259 9.35 13.86 -5.16
C TYR A 259 10.14 12.81 -5.93
N ARG A 260 10.66 11.79 -5.23
CA ARG A 260 11.39 10.63 -5.78
C ARG A 260 10.91 9.38 -5.08
N GLY A 261 10.09 8.58 -5.75
CA GLY A 261 9.53 7.37 -5.15
C GLY A 261 8.31 6.88 -5.90
N VAL A 262 7.50 6.06 -5.26
CA VAL A 262 6.20 5.68 -5.76
C VAL A 262 5.14 6.53 -5.07
N LEU A 263 4.25 7.14 -5.85
CA LEU A 263 3.02 7.77 -5.38
C LEU A 263 1.88 6.79 -5.62
N PHE A 264 1.34 6.24 -4.55
CA PHE A 264 0.10 5.50 -4.58
C PHE A 264 -1.06 6.50 -4.52
N SER A 265 -1.96 6.40 -5.47
CA SER A 265 -3.21 7.18 -5.51
C SER A 265 -4.39 6.23 -5.35
N GLY A 266 -5.12 6.34 -4.24
CA GLY A 266 -6.41 5.69 -4.05
C GLY A 266 -7.49 6.48 -4.78
N ILE A 267 -8.15 5.88 -5.75
CA ILE A 267 -9.10 6.56 -6.64
C ILE A 267 -10.50 5.98 -6.45
N MET A 268 -11.47 6.87 -6.28
CA MET A 268 -12.89 6.56 -6.43
C MET A 268 -13.34 7.04 -7.81
N MET A 269 -13.75 6.13 -8.66
CA MET A 269 -14.42 6.50 -9.91
C MET A 269 -15.89 6.77 -9.60
N THR A 270 -16.27 8.03 -9.68
CA THR A 270 -17.63 8.52 -9.49
C THR A 270 -18.30 8.81 -10.82
N ASP A 271 -19.60 9.11 -10.81
CA ASP A 271 -20.32 9.56 -12.02
C ASP A 271 -19.79 10.88 -12.57
N GLU A 272 -19.08 11.68 -11.74
CA GLU A 272 -18.41 12.93 -12.15
C GLU A 272 -16.96 12.72 -12.66
N GLY A 273 -16.47 11.46 -12.64
CA GLY A 273 -15.09 11.10 -12.99
C GLY A 273 -14.24 10.68 -11.80
N PRO A 274 -12.91 10.53 -11.99
CA PRO A 274 -12.01 10.06 -10.95
C PRO A 274 -11.82 11.12 -9.86
N LYS A 275 -11.97 10.73 -8.60
CA LYS A 275 -11.66 11.55 -7.41
C LYS A 275 -10.63 10.85 -6.54
N CYS A 276 -9.61 11.60 -6.10
CA CYS A 276 -8.59 11.10 -5.20
C CYS A 276 -9.15 10.94 -3.78
N LEU A 277 -9.03 9.74 -3.21
CA LEU A 277 -9.38 9.42 -1.83
C LEU A 277 -8.23 9.72 -0.86
N GLU A 278 -7.03 9.33 -1.26
CA GLU A 278 -5.81 9.47 -0.46
C GLU A 278 -4.57 9.28 -1.33
N TYR A 279 -3.44 9.80 -0.86
CA TYR A 279 -2.11 9.44 -1.33
C TYR A 279 -1.41 8.60 -0.28
N ASN A 280 -0.63 7.60 -0.75
CA ASN A 280 0.39 6.96 0.05
C ASN A 280 1.74 7.10 -0.67
N VAL A 281 2.83 7.18 0.11
CA VAL A 281 4.17 7.50 -0.42
C VAL A 281 5.07 6.28 -0.57
N ARG A 282 4.46 5.13 -0.64
CA ARG A 282 5.09 3.81 -0.74
C ARG A 282 4.22 2.87 -1.58
N PHE A 283 4.81 1.75 -1.95
CA PHE A 283 4.05 0.67 -2.58
C PHE A 283 2.87 0.22 -1.70
N GLY A 284 1.75 -0.12 -2.33
CA GLY A 284 0.55 -0.61 -1.65
C GLY A 284 0.74 -2.01 -1.06
N ASP A 285 -0.05 -2.36 -0.08
CA ASP A 285 -0.10 -3.70 0.52
C ASP A 285 -1.57 -4.06 0.77
N PRO A 286 -2.20 -4.96 -0.02
CA PRO A 286 -1.58 -6.03 -0.82
C PRO A 286 -1.42 -5.76 -2.34
N GLU A 287 -1.54 -4.54 -2.85
CA GLU A 287 -1.44 -4.28 -4.29
C GLU A 287 -0.11 -4.72 -4.89
N THR A 288 0.99 -4.55 -4.15
CA THR A 288 2.34 -4.89 -4.61
C THR A 288 2.47 -6.38 -4.94
N GLN A 289 1.86 -7.26 -4.15
CA GLN A 289 1.87 -8.71 -4.38
C GLN A 289 1.22 -9.10 -5.71
N THR A 290 0.27 -8.29 -6.18
CA THR A 290 -0.41 -8.44 -7.46
C THR A 290 0.37 -7.77 -8.59
N VAL A 291 0.74 -6.49 -8.41
CA VAL A 291 1.39 -5.67 -9.44
C VAL A 291 2.76 -6.22 -9.83
N MET A 292 3.59 -6.64 -8.86
CA MET A 292 4.93 -7.17 -9.15
C MET A 292 4.90 -8.41 -10.05
N ARG A 293 3.85 -9.19 -10.01
CA ARG A 293 3.66 -10.37 -10.87
C ARG A 293 3.11 -10.05 -12.26
N ARG A 294 2.73 -8.80 -12.49
CA ARG A 294 2.39 -8.25 -13.80
C ARG A 294 3.57 -7.56 -14.49
N LEU A 295 4.71 -7.46 -13.83
CA LEU A 295 5.90 -6.83 -14.40
C LEU A 295 6.84 -7.87 -14.99
N GLY A 296 7.38 -7.56 -16.18
CA GLY A 296 8.51 -8.22 -16.78
C GLY A 296 9.83 -7.66 -16.25
N SER A 297 10.73 -7.28 -17.13
CA SER A 297 12.04 -6.71 -16.81
C SER A 297 12.02 -5.20 -16.62
N GLY A 298 13.09 -4.65 -16.02
CA GLY A 298 13.38 -3.21 -15.96
C GLY A 298 13.01 -2.52 -14.64
N LEU A 299 12.41 -3.23 -13.67
CA LEU A 299 12.00 -2.60 -12.41
C LEU A 299 13.20 -2.04 -11.63
N ALA A 300 14.24 -2.83 -11.47
CA ALA A 300 15.42 -2.43 -10.69
C ALA A 300 16.10 -1.17 -11.26
N GLU A 301 16.17 -1.07 -12.59
CA GLU A 301 16.70 0.11 -13.26
C GLU A 301 15.79 1.33 -13.13
N ALA A 302 14.46 1.14 -13.24
CA ALA A 302 13.48 2.21 -13.05
C ALA A 302 13.57 2.79 -11.63
N LEU A 303 13.66 1.95 -10.59
CA LEU A 303 13.79 2.41 -9.20
C LEU A 303 15.12 3.17 -8.99
N MET A 304 16.21 2.73 -9.63
CA MET A 304 17.49 3.45 -9.60
C MET A 304 17.39 4.81 -10.27
N CYS A 305 16.76 4.92 -11.45
CA CYS A 305 16.54 6.20 -12.12
C CYS A 305 15.76 7.17 -11.22
N VAL A 306 14.69 6.70 -10.58
CA VAL A 306 13.90 7.49 -9.63
C VAL A 306 14.77 7.96 -8.46
N ALA A 307 15.54 7.07 -7.83
CA ALA A 307 16.40 7.42 -6.71
C ALA A 307 17.46 8.49 -7.07
N CYS A 308 17.89 8.51 -8.34
CA CYS A 308 18.87 9.48 -8.86
C CYS A 308 18.22 10.76 -9.43
N GLY A 309 16.88 10.88 -9.45
CA GLY A 309 16.20 12.01 -10.08
C GLY A 309 16.37 12.06 -11.60
N GLN A 310 16.58 10.91 -12.24
CA GLN A 310 16.75 10.76 -13.67
C GLN A 310 15.45 10.36 -14.35
N PRO A 311 15.29 10.57 -15.68
CA PRO A 311 14.14 10.09 -16.42
C PRO A 311 13.93 8.59 -16.23
N ILE A 312 12.69 8.20 -15.97
CA ILE A 312 12.34 6.82 -15.63
C ILE A 312 12.44 5.95 -16.87
N ARG A 313 13.19 4.87 -16.79
CA ARG A 313 13.19 3.85 -17.84
C ARG A 313 11.91 3.00 -17.75
N PRO A 314 11.29 2.68 -18.92
CA PRO A 314 10.08 1.88 -18.92
C PRO A 314 10.29 0.52 -18.26
N VAL A 315 9.30 0.09 -17.50
CA VAL A 315 9.21 -1.27 -16.98
C VAL A 315 8.31 -2.08 -17.92
N GLU A 316 8.72 -3.27 -18.26
CA GLU A 316 7.90 -4.19 -19.07
C GLU A 316 6.65 -4.59 -18.29
N VAL A 317 5.48 -4.48 -18.91
CA VAL A 317 4.20 -4.92 -18.35
C VAL A 317 3.74 -6.16 -19.11
N LEU A 318 3.48 -7.25 -18.39
CA LEU A 318 3.05 -8.52 -18.97
C LEU A 318 1.53 -8.50 -19.22
N ASP A 319 1.13 -9.10 -20.34
CA ASP A 319 -0.28 -9.30 -20.67
C ASP A 319 -0.81 -10.57 -19.98
N ASN A 320 -0.97 -10.48 -18.68
CA ASN A 320 -1.49 -11.53 -17.80
C ASN A 320 -2.45 -10.91 -16.77
N ALA A 321 -3.20 -11.75 -16.08
CA ALA A 321 -4.00 -11.35 -14.94
C ALA A 321 -3.43 -11.96 -13.65
N VAL A 322 -3.56 -11.22 -12.56
CA VAL A 322 -3.06 -11.65 -11.24
C VAL A 322 -4.12 -11.38 -10.19
N THR A 323 -4.37 -12.37 -9.33
CA THR A 323 -5.21 -12.24 -8.14
C THR A 323 -4.41 -12.62 -6.91
N THR A 324 -4.45 -11.80 -5.88
CA THR A 324 -3.84 -12.07 -4.57
C THR A 324 -4.93 -12.11 -3.51
N VAL A 325 -5.01 -13.20 -2.76
CA VAL A 325 -5.93 -13.38 -1.62
C VAL A 325 -5.13 -13.34 -0.33
N VAL A 326 -5.53 -12.50 0.61
CA VAL A 326 -4.87 -12.38 1.91
C VAL A 326 -5.48 -13.35 2.90
N LEU A 327 -4.63 -14.16 3.55
CA LEU A 327 -4.97 -15.03 4.66
C LEU A 327 -4.63 -14.32 5.97
N ALA A 328 -5.62 -14.05 6.79
CA ALA A 328 -5.50 -13.27 8.03
C ALA A 328 -5.72 -14.15 9.27
N SER A 329 -5.17 -13.71 10.39
CA SER A 329 -5.41 -14.28 11.72
C SER A 329 -6.84 -14.04 12.16
N GLY A 330 -7.44 -15.00 12.85
CA GLY A 330 -8.76 -14.86 13.44
C GLY A 330 -8.80 -13.70 14.43
N GLY A 331 -9.80 -12.82 14.25
CA GLY A 331 -9.94 -11.58 15.01
C GLY A 331 -9.43 -10.32 14.31
N TYR A 332 -8.58 -10.45 13.26
CA TYR A 332 -8.12 -9.31 12.47
C TYR A 332 -9.31 -8.58 11.80
N PRO A 333 -9.37 -7.22 11.76
CA PRO A 333 -8.35 -6.22 12.14
C PRO A 333 -8.37 -5.82 13.64
N GLY A 334 -9.15 -6.51 14.48
CA GLY A 334 -9.14 -6.33 15.93
C GLY A 334 -7.96 -7.04 16.60
N GLU A 335 -8.19 -7.55 17.81
CA GLU A 335 -7.20 -8.36 18.54
C GLU A 335 -7.10 -9.76 17.94
N TYR A 336 -5.90 -10.26 17.79
CA TYR A 336 -5.60 -11.59 17.26
C TYR A 336 -4.46 -12.27 18.01
N ALA A 337 -4.52 -13.59 18.08
CA ALA A 337 -3.45 -14.40 18.66
C ALA A 337 -2.32 -14.61 17.65
N LYS A 338 -1.07 -14.60 18.15
CA LYS A 338 0.14 -14.92 17.39
C LYS A 338 0.64 -16.33 17.77
N GLY A 339 1.61 -16.84 17.01
CA GLY A 339 2.29 -18.11 17.32
C GLY A 339 1.51 -19.36 16.92
N LYS A 340 0.50 -19.22 16.06
CA LYS A 340 -0.24 -20.40 15.55
C LYS A 340 0.58 -21.07 14.44
N PRO A 341 0.81 -22.40 14.51
CA PRO A 341 1.52 -23.14 13.47
C PRO A 341 0.86 -22.98 12.10
N ILE A 342 1.68 -22.73 11.09
CA ILE A 342 1.26 -22.61 9.69
C ILE A 342 1.70 -23.87 8.96
N THR A 343 0.77 -24.48 8.24
CA THR A 343 1.05 -25.57 7.31
C THR A 343 0.85 -25.05 5.89
N ILE A 344 1.87 -25.17 5.05
CA ILE A 344 1.81 -24.90 3.61
C ILE A 344 2.09 -26.24 2.94
N GLY A 345 1.07 -26.82 2.31
CA GLY A 345 1.19 -28.06 1.56
C GLY A 345 1.87 -27.85 0.21
N ASP A 346 1.92 -28.90 -0.60
CA ASP A 346 2.52 -28.84 -1.93
C ASP A 346 1.58 -28.12 -2.92
N ILE A 347 1.78 -26.85 -3.05
CA ILE A 347 1.03 -25.96 -3.98
C ILE A 347 1.31 -26.33 -5.44
N GLY A 348 2.45 -26.99 -5.73
CA GLY A 348 2.85 -27.42 -7.09
C GLY A 348 2.11 -28.64 -7.63
N LYS A 349 1.49 -29.47 -6.79
CA LYS A 349 0.80 -30.71 -7.23
C LYS A 349 -0.49 -30.47 -7.99
N THR A 350 -1.08 -29.29 -7.90
CA THR A 350 -2.29 -28.92 -8.65
C THR A 350 -2.03 -28.54 -10.12
N GLY A 351 -0.79 -28.70 -10.64
CA GLY A 351 -0.42 -28.31 -12.00
C GLY A 351 -0.20 -26.82 -12.18
N SER A 352 -0.32 -26.04 -11.11
CA SER A 352 -0.23 -24.56 -11.11
C SER A 352 1.03 -24.00 -10.43
N GLY A 353 2.02 -24.86 -10.10
CA GLY A 353 3.15 -24.51 -9.23
C GLY A 353 3.96 -23.27 -9.66
N GLU A 354 4.14 -23.04 -10.96
CA GLU A 354 4.81 -21.84 -11.47
C GLU A 354 3.90 -20.60 -11.46
N ASN A 355 2.57 -20.81 -11.46
CA ASN A 355 1.59 -19.74 -11.51
C ASN A 355 1.18 -19.21 -10.12
N VAL A 356 1.54 -19.87 -9.05
CA VAL A 356 1.20 -19.46 -7.68
C VAL A 356 2.47 -19.14 -6.88
N LYS A 357 2.45 -17.99 -6.18
CA LYS A 357 3.46 -17.62 -5.19
C LYS A 357 2.77 -17.22 -3.89
N VAL A 358 3.26 -17.77 -2.78
CA VAL A 358 2.82 -17.36 -1.45
C VAL A 358 3.78 -16.30 -0.91
N PHE A 359 3.28 -15.09 -0.73
CA PHE A 359 4.03 -14.01 -0.10
C PHE A 359 3.77 -14.02 1.40
N HIS A 360 4.81 -14.09 2.20
CA HIS A 360 4.74 -14.03 3.64
C HIS A 360 4.64 -12.59 4.11
N ALA A 361 3.70 -12.32 5.02
CA ALA A 361 3.54 -11.06 5.72
C ALA A 361 3.86 -11.26 7.22
N GLY A 362 2.86 -11.43 8.04
CA GLY A 362 3.02 -11.64 9.47
C GLY A 362 3.39 -13.09 9.82
N THR A 363 4.59 -13.52 9.46
CA THR A 363 5.11 -14.87 9.76
C THR A 363 6.48 -14.80 10.42
N VAL A 364 6.81 -15.80 11.22
CA VAL A 364 8.12 -15.97 11.84
C VAL A 364 8.44 -17.45 12.03
N LEU A 365 9.73 -17.81 11.98
CA LEU A 365 10.19 -19.14 12.41
C LEU A 365 10.40 -19.12 13.93
N LYS A 366 9.72 -20.00 14.64
CA LYS A 366 9.90 -20.23 16.08
C LYS A 366 10.22 -21.70 16.30
N ASP A 367 11.39 -21.98 16.86
CA ASP A 367 11.89 -23.35 17.11
C ASP A 367 11.85 -24.22 15.82
N GLY A 368 12.15 -23.63 14.67
CA GLY A 368 12.12 -24.29 13.36
C GLY A 368 10.72 -24.47 12.76
N GLN A 369 9.66 -24.02 13.42
CA GLN A 369 8.31 -24.07 12.94
C GLN A 369 7.84 -22.71 12.43
N LEU A 370 7.21 -22.67 11.26
CA LEU A 370 6.58 -21.46 10.74
C LEU A 370 5.30 -21.18 11.54
N VAL A 371 5.17 -19.95 12.07
CA VAL A 371 4.02 -19.57 12.88
C VAL A 371 3.52 -18.16 12.50
N THR A 372 2.26 -17.86 12.85
CA THR A 372 1.66 -16.53 12.67
C THR A 372 2.32 -15.49 13.60
N ASN A 373 2.59 -14.29 13.08
CA ASN A 373 3.14 -13.16 13.84
C ASN A 373 2.48 -11.81 13.50
N GLY A 374 1.38 -11.82 12.78
CA GLY A 374 0.68 -10.60 12.35
C GLY A 374 -0.79 -10.82 12.09
N GLY A 375 -1.52 -9.74 11.81
CA GLY A 375 -2.93 -9.79 11.43
C GLY A 375 -3.11 -10.38 10.03
N ARG A 376 -2.48 -9.77 9.01
CA ARG A 376 -2.33 -10.39 7.68
C ARG A 376 -1.10 -11.30 7.72
N VAL A 377 -1.28 -12.56 7.41
CA VAL A 377 -0.27 -13.61 7.60
C VAL A 377 0.40 -13.99 6.29
N LEU A 378 -0.39 -14.32 5.26
CA LEU A 378 0.08 -14.72 3.95
C LEU A 378 -0.73 -14.02 2.85
N GLY A 379 -0.13 -13.81 1.69
CA GLY A 379 -0.80 -13.42 0.45
C GLY A 379 -0.60 -14.50 -0.60
N VAL A 380 -1.67 -15.17 -1.00
CA VAL A 380 -1.64 -16.19 -2.06
C VAL A 380 -1.89 -15.49 -3.38
N SER A 381 -0.85 -15.36 -4.19
CA SER A 381 -0.87 -14.65 -5.48
C SER A 381 -0.78 -15.63 -6.63
N ALA A 382 -1.73 -15.57 -7.55
CA ALA A 382 -1.78 -16.44 -8.72
C ALA A 382 -1.83 -15.64 -10.04
N VAL A 383 -1.16 -16.17 -11.06
CA VAL A 383 -1.13 -15.64 -12.43
C VAL A 383 -2.03 -16.51 -13.31
N GLY A 384 -2.85 -15.89 -14.14
CA GLY A 384 -3.65 -16.55 -15.17
C GLY A 384 -3.74 -15.70 -16.44
N ALA A 385 -4.31 -16.24 -17.50
CA ALA A 385 -4.60 -15.46 -18.70
C ALA A 385 -5.77 -14.48 -18.50
N THR A 386 -6.64 -14.76 -17.52
CA THR A 386 -7.78 -13.92 -17.14
C THR A 386 -7.87 -13.78 -15.63
N VAL A 387 -8.56 -12.72 -15.15
CA VAL A 387 -8.84 -12.55 -13.71
C VAL A 387 -9.58 -13.77 -13.14
N LYS A 388 -10.54 -14.32 -13.89
CA LYS A 388 -11.27 -15.53 -13.47
C LYS A 388 -10.34 -16.71 -13.25
N GLU A 389 -9.39 -16.93 -14.14
CA GLU A 389 -8.42 -18.02 -14.03
C GLU A 389 -7.46 -17.80 -12.86
N SER A 390 -6.86 -16.60 -12.75
CA SER A 390 -5.97 -16.29 -11.63
C SER A 390 -6.67 -16.38 -10.27
N THR A 391 -7.95 -15.99 -10.22
CA THR A 391 -8.79 -16.13 -9.02
C THR A 391 -8.97 -17.59 -8.64
N GLN A 392 -9.35 -18.43 -9.59
CA GLN A 392 -9.53 -19.88 -9.33
C GLN A 392 -8.24 -20.51 -8.84
N LEU A 393 -7.10 -20.23 -9.50
CA LEU A 393 -5.79 -20.76 -9.11
C LEU A 393 -5.38 -20.30 -7.70
N ALA A 394 -5.70 -19.06 -7.31
CA ALA A 394 -5.41 -18.56 -5.97
C ALA A 394 -6.22 -19.31 -4.90
N TYR A 395 -7.52 -19.51 -5.13
CA TYR A 395 -8.37 -20.24 -4.19
C TYR A 395 -8.02 -21.74 -4.12
N ASP A 396 -7.74 -22.39 -5.24
CA ASP A 396 -7.31 -23.81 -5.27
C ASP A 396 -6.01 -24.01 -4.44
N ALA A 397 -5.11 -23.04 -4.48
CA ALA A 397 -3.87 -23.09 -3.70
C ALA A 397 -4.11 -22.90 -2.19
N ILE A 398 -5.12 -22.12 -1.80
CA ILE A 398 -5.48 -21.86 -0.40
C ILE A 398 -5.91 -23.15 0.30
N ASP A 399 -6.53 -24.10 -0.41
CA ASP A 399 -6.94 -25.39 0.15
C ASP A 399 -5.76 -26.21 0.72
N SER A 400 -4.54 -25.92 0.27
CA SER A 400 -3.31 -26.54 0.78
C SER A 400 -2.66 -25.78 1.96
N ILE A 401 -3.26 -24.68 2.41
CA ILE A 401 -2.72 -23.81 3.46
C ILE A 401 -3.65 -23.83 4.67
N SER A 402 -3.10 -23.94 5.86
CA SER A 402 -3.90 -23.87 7.08
C SER A 402 -3.14 -23.35 8.28
N PHE A 403 -3.83 -22.62 9.13
CA PHE A 403 -3.46 -22.29 10.50
C PHE A 403 -4.73 -22.04 11.32
N GLU A 404 -4.64 -22.19 12.63
CA GLU A 404 -5.79 -22.02 13.54
C GLU A 404 -6.37 -20.61 13.44
N GLY A 405 -7.68 -20.51 13.19
CA GLY A 405 -8.38 -19.23 13.05
C GLY A 405 -8.12 -18.50 11.71
N MET A 406 -7.58 -19.19 10.71
CA MET A 406 -7.39 -18.63 9.38
C MET A 406 -8.69 -18.04 8.82
N HIS A 407 -8.61 -16.79 8.34
CA HIS A 407 -9.72 -16.06 7.74
C HIS A 407 -9.29 -15.43 6.41
N PHE A 408 -10.14 -15.50 5.41
CA PHE A 408 -9.96 -14.84 4.11
C PHE A 408 -11.32 -14.56 3.46
N ARG A 409 -11.35 -13.68 2.48
CA ARG A 409 -12.53 -13.42 1.66
C ARG A 409 -12.64 -14.42 0.52
N THR A 410 -13.87 -14.75 0.13
CA THR A 410 -14.17 -15.69 -0.95
C THR A 410 -14.64 -15.01 -2.25
N ASP A 411 -14.63 -13.68 -2.31
CA ASP A 411 -15.14 -12.85 -3.42
C ASP A 411 -14.07 -11.96 -4.07
N ILE A 412 -12.77 -12.23 -3.83
CA ILE A 412 -11.69 -11.47 -4.47
C ILE A 412 -11.66 -11.81 -5.97
N GLY A 413 -11.75 -10.79 -6.82
CA GLY A 413 -11.73 -10.94 -8.28
C GLY A 413 -13.04 -11.47 -8.89
N ALA A 414 -14.15 -11.48 -8.13
CA ALA A 414 -15.45 -11.92 -8.58
C ALA A 414 -16.23 -10.78 -9.28
#